data_c0ccacfed84537435db20970fad679cd
#
_entry.id   c0ccacfed84537435db20970fad679cd
#
_cell.length_a   1.000
_cell.length_b   1.000
_cell.length_c   1.000
_cell.angle_alpha   90.00
_cell.angle_beta   90.00
_cell.angle_gamma   90.00
#
_symmetry.space_group_name_H-M   'P 1'
#
loop_
_entity.id
_entity.type
_entity.pdbx_description
1 polymer ?
#
loop_
_entity_poly.entity_id
_entity_poly.type
_entity_poly.pdbx_seq_one_letter_code
_entity_poly.pdbx_strand_id
1 'polypeptide(L)'
;MIEWSVLTKILISCIFVSMIVNSKEKILMDLLSEKGGRITAKEASLAGIHRMFLKQLADAGKIVRVARGVYQLETAQEDELLNLQHRCPTGVFSCETALFLHSLIERAPFMWTMTFKGFYHSPSLAKNGIVVKHSSKNLYPLEIVEVKTPLGNVVRAYSAERTLCEIMTAKVAADIQTITYAIKTYASRKEKNIPKLMQLAKTFHVEKKLRAYLEVLL
;
A
#
# COMPACT_ATOMS: atom_id res chain seq x y z
N MET A 1 17.49 24.35 -55.65
CA MET A 1 16.13 23.71 -55.55
C MET A 1 16.07 22.48 -54.64
N ILE A 2 17.11 22.21 -53.86
CA ILE A 2 17.21 21.00 -53.00
C ILE A 2 16.94 21.29 -51.52
N GLU A 3 17.09 22.53 -51.06
CA GLU A 3 16.96 22.87 -49.61
C GLU A 3 15.52 22.90 -49.08
N TRP A 4 14.53 23.23 -49.86
CA TRP A 4 13.12 23.29 -49.42
C TRP A 4 12.51 21.93 -49.11
N SER A 5 12.97 20.85 -49.79
CA SER A 5 12.49 19.48 -49.55
C SER A 5 12.97 18.87 -48.21
N VAL A 6 14.16 19.24 -47.75
CA VAL A 6 14.73 18.76 -46.49
C VAL A 6 14.11 19.46 -45.30
N LEU A 7 13.95 20.79 -45.37
CA LEU A 7 13.30 21.60 -44.35
C LEU A 7 11.83 21.20 -44.14
N THR A 8 11.07 20.96 -45.21
CA THR A 8 9.68 20.47 -45.11
C THR A 8 9.59 19.09 -44.50
N LYS A 9 10.49 18.16 -44.82
CA LYS A 9 10.51 16.84 -44.19
C LYS A 9 10.86 16.90 -42.71
N ILE A 10 11.78 17.76 -42.29
CA ILE A 10 12.14 17.98 -40.90
C ILE A 10 10.97 18.60 -40.14
N LEU A 11 10.31 19.61 -40.74
CA LEU A 11 9.14 20.24 -40.12
C LEU A 11 7.97 19.26 -39.93
N ILE A 12 7.66 18.46 -40.94
CA ILE A 12 6.62 17.42 -40.87
C ILE A 12 6.98 16.37 -39.84
N SER A 13 8.23 15.94 -39.76
CA SER A 13 8.71 15.00 -38.75
C SER A 13 8.59 15.57 -37.33
N CYS A 14 8.94 16.84 -37.10
CA CYS A 14 8.79 17.53 -35.83
C CYS A 14 7.32 17.66 -35.40
N ILE A 15 6.43 18.02 -36.34
CA ILE A 15 4.98 18.11 -36.07
C ILE A 15 4.41 16.73 -35.74
N PHE A 16 4.80 15.69 -36.45
CA PHE A 16 4.33 14.32 -36.22
C PHE A 16 4.81 13.79 -34.86
N VAL A 17 6.05 14.03 -34.50
CA VAL A 17 6.61 13.66 -33.17
C VAL A 17 5.91 14.43 -32.06
N SER A 18 5.64 15.73 -32.25
CA SER A 18 4.90 16.54 -31.29
C SER A 18 3.45 16.06 -31.10
N MET A 19 2.75 15.67 -32.17
CA MET A 19 1.40 15.09 -32.08
C MET A 19 1.38 13.74 -31.33
N ILE A 20 2.37 12.86 -31.56
CA ILE A 20 2.48 11.58 -30.88
C ILE A 20 2.80 11.79 -29.39
N VAL A 21 3.67 12.72 -29.06
CA VAL A 21 4.02 13.08 -27.68
C VAL A 21 2.78 13.61 -26.94
N ASN A 22 2.03 14.54 -27.54
CA ASN A 22 0.80 15.08 -26.97
C ASN A 22 -0.28 14.01 -26.77
N SER A 23 -0.40 13.06 -27.71
CA SER A 23 -1.35 11.96 -27.59
C SER A 23 -1.00 11.04 -26.42
N LYS A 24 0.27 10.68 -26.25
CA LYS A 24 0.73 9.84 -25.12
C LYS A 24 0.62 10.56 -23.77
N GLU A 25 0.88 11.85 -23.76
CA GLU A 25 0.72 12.68 -22.56
C GLU A 25 -0.75 12.70 -22.14
N LYS A 26 -1.67 12.91 -23.08
CA LYS A 26 -3.11 12.88 -22.81
C LYS A 26 -3.56 11.53 -22.26
N ILE A 27 -3.17 10.42 -22.88
CA ILE A 27 -3.47 9.07 -22.39
C ILE A 27 -2.94 8.88 -20.96
N LEU A 28 -1.74 9.36 -20.66
CA LEU A 28 -1.17 9.26 -19.31
C LEU A 28 -1.97 10.11 -18.30
N MET A 29 -2.36 11.33 -18.66
CA MET A 29 -3.13 12.21 -17.77
C MET A 29 -4.52 11.64 -17.49
N ASP A 30 -5.18 11.06 -18.50
CA ASP A 30 -6.47 10.38 -18.36
C ASP A 30 -6.33 9.18 -17.39
N LEU A 31 -5.31 8.33 -17.57
CA LEU A 31 -5.00 7.21 -16.68
C LEU A 31 -4.67 7.66 -15.26
N LEU A 32 -3.91 8.74 -15.10
CA LEU A 32 -3.62 9.31 -13.79
C LEU A 32 -4.90 9.79 -13.11
N SER A 33 -5.79 10.46 -13.84
CA SER A 33 -7.07 10.93 -13.30
C SER A 33 -7.98 9.78 -12.87
N GLU A 34 -8.09 8.73 -13.67
CA GLU A 34 -8.86 7.51 -13.34
C GLU A 34 -8.32 6.78 -12.11
N LYS A 35 -7.01 6.83 -11.89
CA LYS A 35 -6.30 6.14 -10.80
C LYS A 35 -6.01 7.02 -9.58
N GLY A 36 -6.73 8.12 -9.42
CA GLY A 36 -6.54 9.01 -8.27
C GLY A 36 -5.22 9.78 -8.29
N GLY A 37 -4.69 10.07 -9.47
CA GLY A 37 -3.50 10.89 -9.66
C GLY A 37 -2.18 10.13 -9.60
N ARG A 38 -2.19 8.79 -9.61
CA ARG A 38 -0.97 7.96 -9.44
C ARG A 38 -0.91 6.81 -10.43
N ILE A 39 0.30 6.47 -10.89
CA ILE A 39 0.54 5.36 -11.82
C ILE A 39 1.90 4.71 -11.55
N THR A 40 1.98 3.39 -11.72
CA THR A 40 3.26 2.68 -11.74
C THR A 40 3.84 2.62 -13.16
N ALA A 41 5.15 2.51 -13.28
CA ALA A 41 5.81 2.33 -14.57
C ALA A 41 5.36 1.05 -15.30
N LYS A 42 4.92 0.02 -14.54
CA LYS A 42 4.36 -1.22 -15.10
C LYS A 42 3.00 -0.96 -15.75
N GLU A 43 2.11 -0.27 -15.07
CA GLU A 43 0.78 0.09 -15.59
C GLU A 43 0.88 1.01 -16.81
N ALA A 44 1.76 2.02 -16.76
CA ALA A 44 2.03 2.88 -17.90
C ALA A 44 2.55 2.08 -19.11
N SER A 45 3.44 1.11 -18.88
CA SER A 45 3.94 0.23 -19.95
C SER A 45 2.83 -0.64 -20.56
N LEU A 46 1.89 -1.14 -19.76
CA LEU A 46 0.71 -1.88 -20.25
C LEU A 46 -0.20 -0.99 -21.12
N ALA A 47 -0.25 0.30 -20.86
CA ALA A 47 -0.95 1.29 -21.66
C ALA A 47 -0.10 1.82 -22.85
N GLY A 48 1.02 1.18 -23.18
CA GLY A 48 1.89 1.57 -24.30
C GLY A 48 2.79 2.80 -24.03
N ILE A 49 2.90 3.24 -22.77
CA ILE A 49 3.72 4.37 -22.37
C ILE A 49 5.07 3.88 -21.84
N HIS A 50 6.14 4.18 -22.58
CA HIS A 50 7.48 3.75 -22.20
C HIS A 50 7.98 4.52 -20.97
N ARG A 51 8.67 3.83 -20.04
CA ARG A 51 9.21 4.42 -18.79
C ARG A 51 10.12 5.65 -18.99
N MET A 52 10.77 5.75 -20.13
CA MET A 52 11.57 6.94 -20.47
C MET A 52 10.71 8.19 -20.58
N PHE A 53 9.48 8.06 -21.12
CA PHE A 53 8.52 9.14 -21.21
C PHE A 53 8.05 9.63 -19.83
N LEU A 54 7.82 8.70 -18.89
CA LEU A 54 7.53 9.06 -17.50
C LEU A 54 8.66 9.87 -16.87
N LYS A 55 9.92 9.48 -17.14
CA LYS A 55 11.08 10.23 -16.66
C LYS A 55 11.12 11.63 -17.27
N GLN A 56 10.93 11.77 -18.58
CA GLN A 56 10.88 13.08 -19.25
C GLN A 56 9.80 14.00 -18.67
N LEU A 57 8.61 13.48 -18.38
CA LEU A 57 7.55 14.26 -17.75
C LEU A 57 7.85 14.62 -16.30
N ALA A 58 8.54 13.76 -15.56
CA ALA A 58 9.01 14.07 -14.21
C ALA A 58 10.11 15.13 -14.22
N ASP A 59 11.07 15.04 -15.15
CA ASP A 59 12.13 16.04 -15.34
C ASP A 59 11.55 17.41 -15.80
N ALA A 60 10.42 17.39 -16.52
CA ALA A 60 9.66 18.58 -16.92
C ALA A 60 8.71 19.12 -15.83
N GLY A 61 8.65 18.51 -14.65
CA GLY A 61 7.80 18.94 -13.53
C GLY A 61 6.31 18.69 -13.71
N LYS A 62 5.87 17.93 -14.73
CA LYS A 62 4.45 17.60 -14.96
C LYS A 62 3.93 16.50 -14.05
N ILE A 63 4.79 15.62 -13.60
CA ILE A 63 4.53 14.55 -12.63
C ILE A 63 5.68 14.46 -11.66
N VAL A 64 5.43 13.89 -10.47
CA VAL A 64 6.45 13.68 -9.44
C VAL A 64 6.74 12.20 -9.29
N ARG A 65 8.03 11.85 -9.21
CA ARG A 65 8.45 10.48 -8.90
C ARG A 65 8.52 10.29 -7.39
N VAL A 66 7.57 9.55 -6.80
CA VAL A 66 7.48 9.33 -5.35
C VAL A 66 8.22 8.10 -4.86
N ALA A 67 8.42 7.11 -5.74
CA ALA A 67 9.22 5.92 -5.44
C ALA A 67 9.82 5.34 -6.73
N ARG A 68 10.64 4.28 -6.61
CA ARG A 68 11.20 3.60 -7.79
C ARG A 68 10.08 3.04 -8.66
N GLY A 69 9.87 3.64 -9.85
CA GLY A 69 8.85 3.22 -10.81
C GLY A 69 7.42 3.64 -10.43
N VAL A 70 7.25 4.58 -9.51
CA VAL A 70 5.95 5.15 -9.13
C VAL A 70 5.95 6.64 -9.37
N TYR A 71 4.95 7.12 -10.09
CA TYR A 71 4.76 8.52 -10.49
C TYR A 71 3.38 9.00 -10.09
N GLN A 72 3.28 10.28 -9.74
CA GLN A 72 1.99 10.90 -9.41
C GLN A 72 1.91 12.34 -9.93
N LEU A 73 0.69 12.87 -10.03
CA LEU A 73 0.48 14.30 -10.23
C LEU A 73 0.94 15.06 -8.98
N GLU A 74 1.48 16.27 -9.15
CA GLU A 74 1.86 17.14 -8.03
C GLU A 74 0.66 17.46 -7.13
N THR A 75 -0.53 17.53 -7.70
CA THR A 75 -1.80 17.77 -7.00
C THR A 75 -2.38 16.54 -6.31
N ALA A 76 -1.83 15.34 -6.56
CA ALA A 76 -2.31 14.12 -5.94
C ALA A 76 -1.94 14.08 -4.46
N GLN A 77 -2.92 13.72 -3.62
CA GLN A 77 -2.68 13.56 -2.20
C GLN A 77 -1.69 12.41 -1.96
N GLU A 78 -0.65 12.66 -1.17
CA GLU A 78 0.37 11.66 -0.88
C GLU A 78 -0.19 10.54 0.00
N ASP A 79 -0.15 9.31 -0.50
CA ASP A 79 -0.50 8.11 0.27
C ASP A 79 0.77 7.44 0.78
N GLU A 80 1.09 7.73 2.03
CA GLU A 80 2.28 7.21 2.69
C GLU A 80 2.26 5.68 2.77
N LEU A 81 1.09 5.06 3.03
CA LEU A 81 0.95 3.60 3.11
C LEU A 81 1.22 2.92 1.76
N LEU A 82 0.68 3.48 0.68
CA LEU A 82 0.97 2.98 -0.66
C LEU A 82 2.43 3.19 -1.05
N ASN A 83 3.01 4.35 -0.75
CA ASN A 83 4.44 4.61 -0.98
C ASN A 83 5.31 3.61 -0.24
N LEU A 84 4.97 3.31 1.01
CA LEU A 84 5.67 2.32 1.81
C LEU A 84 5.53 0.91 1.23
N GLN A 85 4.33 0.51 0.77
CA GLN A 85 4.12 -0.79 0.11
C GLN A 85 4.96 -0.92 -1.17
N HIS A 86 5.08 0.15 -1.97
CA HIS A 86 5.94 0.14 -3.16
C HIS A 86 7.44 0.07 -2.84
N ARG A 87 7.88 0.73 -1.77
CA ARG A 87 9.27 0.63 -1.28
C ARG A 87 9.58 -0.74 -0.71
N CYS A 88 8.58 -1.38 -0.10
CA CYS A 88 8.67 -2.66 0.60
C CYS A 88 7.69 -3.69 0.02
N PRO A 89 7.91 -4.19 -1.22
CA PRO A 89 6.95 -5.08 -1.90
C PRO A 89 6.70 -6.40 -1.17
N THR A 90 7.65 -6.85 -0.34
CA THR A 90 7.52 -8.07 0.47
C THR A 90 6.98 -7.79 1.89
N GLY A 91 6.88 -6.54 2.31
CA GLY A 91 6.30 -6.19 3.60
C GLY A 91 4.77 -6.35 3.59
N VAL A 92 4.22 -6.70 4.74
CA VAL A 92 2.77 -6.80 4.98
C VAL A 92 2.42 -5.93 6.18
N PHE A 93 1.47 -5.03 6.04
CA PHE A 93 1.02 -4.22 7.17
C PHE A 93 0.43 -5.08 8.27
N SER A 94 0.81 -4.80 9.51
CA SER A 94 0.52 -5.66 10.67
C SER A 94 0.25 -4.83 11.93
N CYS A 95 -0.15 -5.49 12.99
CA CYS A 95 -0.40 -4.89 14.30
C CYS A 95 -1.36 -3.68 14.21
N GLU A 96 -1.04 -2.56 14.87
CA GLU A 96 -1.91 -1.38 14.91
C GLU A 96 -2.16 -0.78 13.52
N THR A 97 -1.19 -0.86 12.60
CA THR A 97 -1.40 -0.40 11.22
C THR A 97 -2.47 -1.22 10.49
N ALA A 98 -2.46 -2.53 10.67
CA ALA A 98 -3.51 -3.38 10.10
C ALA A 98 -4.86 -3.16 10.79
N LEU A 99 -4.90 -2.91 12.11
CA LEU A 99 -6.13 -2.51 12.80
C LEU A 99 -6.71 -1.22 12.21
N PHE A 100 -5.87 -0.22 11.97
CA PHE A 100 -6.27 1.04 11.35
C PHE A 100 -6.80 0.83 9.93
N LEU A 101 -6.09 0.07 9.09
CA LEU A 101 -6.52 -0.25 7.73
C LEU A 101 -7.86 -1.01 7.69
N HIS A 102 -8.12 -1.83 8.69
CA HIS A 102 -9.41 -2.51 8.86
C HIS A 102 -10.45 -1.66 9.59
N SER A 103 -10.17 -0.40 9.92
CA SER A 103 -11.07 0.47 10.72
C SER A 103 -11.50 -0.19 12.04
N LEU A 104 -10.60 -0.93 12.68
CA LEU A 104 -10.78 -1.50 14.01
C LEU A 104 -10.30 -0.54 15.10
N ILE A 105 -9.54 0.48 14.74
CA ILE A 105 -9.17 1.64 15.55
C ILE A 105 -9.38 2.91 14.73
N GLU A 106 -9.71 4.01 15.39
CA GLU A 106 -10.01 5.28 14.72
C GLU A 106 -8.76 6.08 14.39
N ARG A 107 -7.77 6.04 15.28
CA ARG A 107 -6.55 6.83 15.13
C ARG A 107 -5.49 6.05 14.37
N ALA A 108 -4.85 6.72 13.40
CA ALA A 108 -3.64 6.20 12.79
C ALA A 108 -2.55 6.01 13.87
N PRO A 109 -1.81 4.90 13.84
CA PRO A 109 -0.70 4.69 14.75
C PRO A 109 0.39 5.73 14.49
N PHE A 110 1.16 6.07 15.52
CA PHE A 110 2.27 7.02 15.41
C PHE A 110 3.36 6.55 14.44
N MET A 111 3.57 5.25 14.35
CA MET A 111 4.52 4.62 13.42
C MET A 111 3.85 3.47 12.67
N TRP A 112 4.12 3.39 11.36
CA TRP A 112 3.63 2.28 10.56
C TRP A 112 4.38 0.99 10.85
N THR A 113 3.68 -0.10 11.01
CA THR A 113 4.24 -1.42 11.29
C THR A 113 4.10 -2.35 10.10
N MET A 114 5.21 -2.92 9.66
CA MET A 114 5.23 -3.95 8.61
C MET A 114 5.93 -5.22 9.10
N THR A 115 5.37 -6.36 8.75
CA THR A 115 5.97 -7.68 9.01
C THR A 115 6.59 -8.24 7.74
N PHE A 116 7.80 -8.79 7.89
CA PHE A 116 8.58 -9.42 6.83
C PHE A 116 8.84 -10.90 7.15
N LYS A 117 9.06 -11.69 6.09
CA LYS A 117 9.38 -13.11 6.21
C LYS A 117 10.82 -13.30 6.70
N GLY A 118 10.99 -14.06 7.78
CA GLY A 118 12.33 -14.36 8.32
C GLY A 118 13.03 -13.11 8.85
N PHE A 119 14.36 -13.12 8.79
CA PHE A 119 15.18 -11.98 9.20
C PHE A 119 15.36 -11.00 8.06
N TYR A 120 14.58 -9.95 8.05
CA TYR A 120 14.71 -8.84 7.12
C TYR A 120 15.32 -7.64 7.83
N HIS A 121 16.56 -7.30 7.48
CA HIS A 121 17.27 -6.18 8.08
C HIS A 121 17.27 -4.99 7.13
N SER A 122 16.63 -3.91 7.51
CA SER A 122 16.63 -2.64 6.77
C SER A 122 16.72 -1.45 7.72
N PRO A 123 17.95 -1.00 8.04
CA PRO A 123 18.15 0.15 8.91
C PRO A 123 17.48 1.43 8.41
N SER A 124 17.30 1.56 7.09
CA SER A 124 16.65 2.71 6.48
C SER A 124 15.15 2.80 6.83
N LEU A 125 14.48 1.67 7.02
CA LEU A 125 13.06 1.67 7.42
C LEU A 125 12.88 2.16 8.85
N ALA A 126 13.70 1.68 9.76
CA ALA A 126 13.66 2.11 11.16
C ALA A 126 13.97 3.61 11.31
N LYS A 127 14.95 4.13 10.54
CA LYS A 127 15.24 5.58 10.51
C LYS A 127 14.08 6.43 9.99
N ASN A 128 13.21 5.86 9.17
CA ASN A 128 12.03 6.53 8.63
C ASN A 128 10.76 6.31 9.49
N GLY A 129 10.90 5.93 10.75
CA GLY A 129 9.77 5.76 11.67
C GLY A 129 8.90 4.54 11.39
N ILE A 130 9.45 3.49 10.74
CA ILE A 130 8.71 2.27 10.43
C ILE A 130 9.13 1.17 11.38
N VAL A 131 8.17 0.56 12.05
CA VAL A 131 8.38 -0.61 12.91
C VAL A 131 8.47 -1.86 12.05
N VAL A 132 9.65 -2.47 12.02
CA VAL A 132 9.89 -3.72 11.29
C VAL A 132 9.67 -4.90 12.23
N LYS A 133 8.75 -5.79 11.88
CA LYS A 133 8.50 -7.05 12.57
C LYS A 133 8.88 -8.24 11.69
N HIS A 134 9.15 -9.37 12.34
CA HIS A 134 9.55 -10.60 11.66
C HIS A 134 8.57 -11.72 11.98
N SER A 135 8.25 -12.51 10.97
CA SER A 135 7.41 -13.69 11.12
C SER A 135 8.11 -14.93 10.55
N SER A 136 7.84 -16.07 11.16
CA SER A 136 8.35 -17.36 10.67
C SER A 136 7.85 -17.66 9.26
N LYS A 137 8.54 -18.56 8.55
CA LYS A 137 8.17 -18.96 7.18
C LYS A 137 6.72 -19.46 7.08
N ASN A 138 6.23 -20.12 8.12
CA ASN A 138 4.88 -20.72 8.15
C ASN A 138 3.80 -19.69 8.52
N LEU A 139 4.08 -18.77 9.43
CA LEU A 139 3.12 -17.77 9.85
C LEU A 139 3.06 -16.55 8.90
N TYR A 140 4.16 -16.23 8.20
CA TYR A 140 4.19 -15.06 7.33
C TYR A 140 3.09 -15.05 6.25
N PRO A 141 2.87 -16.12 5.45
CA PRO A 141 1.87 -16.10 4.38
C PRO A 141 0.43 -16.24 4.88
N LEU A 142 0.24 -16.56 6.16
CA LEU A 142 -1.09 -16.85 6.70
C LEU A 142 -1.92 -15.57 6.72
N GLU A 143 -3.11 -15.59 6.09
CA GLU A 143 -4.10 -14.52 6.16
C GLU A 143 -3.59 -13.15 5.67
N ILE A 144 -2.80 -13.10 4.60
CA ILE A 144 -2.50 -11.87 3.89
C ILE A 144 -3.70 -11.53 2.98
N VAL A 145 -4.21 -10.31 3.11
CA VAL A 145 -5.34 -9.80 2.34
C VAL A 145 -5.00 -8.44 1.71
N GLU A 146 -5.73 -8.08 0.68
CA GLU A 146 -5.71 -6.75 0.11
C GLU A 146 -6.72 -5.86 0.84
N VAL A 147 -6.30 -4.68 1.26
CA VAL A 147 -7.14 -3.69 1.94
C VAL A 147 -6.95 -2.33 1.31
N LYS A 148 -7.95 -1.47 1.43
CA LYS A 148 -7.85 -0.09 0.95
C LYS A 148 -7.26 0.82 2.02
N THR A 149 -6.35 1.70 1.62
CA THR A 149 -5.91 2.82 2.44
C THR A 149 -7.06 3.84 2.59
N PRO A 150 -6.96 4.80 3.51
CA PRO A 150 -7.94 5.89 3.60
C PRO A 150 -8.11 6.68 2.29
N LEU A 151 -7.10 6.69 1.43
CA LEU A 151 -7.13 7.31 0.10
C LEU A 151 -7.62 6.37 -1.02
N GLY A 152 -8.12 5.16 -0.67
CA GLY A 152 -8.71 4.21 -1.58
C GLY A 152 -7.71 3.32 -2.35
N ASN A 153 -6.41 3.47 -2.15
CA ASN A 153 -5.38 2.64 -2.78
C ASN A 153 -5.29 1.26 -2.14
N VAL A 154 -4.95 0.25 -2.92
CA VAL A 154 -4.85 -1.13 -2.44
C VAL A 154 -3.46 -1.42 -1.92
N VAL A 155 -3.38 -1.95 -0.70
CA VAL A 155 -2.16 -2.40 -0.03
C VAL A 155 -2.37 -3.76 0.60
N ARG A 156 -1.27 -4.45 0.96
CA ARG A 156 -1.34 -5.76 1.61
C ARG A 156 -1.24 -5.62 3.12
N ALA A 157 -2.22 -6.16 3.82
CA ALA A 157 -2.23 -6.26 5.27
C ALA A 157 -2.59 -7.67 5.72
N TYR A 158 -2.40 -7.98 6.98
CA TYR A 158 -2.99 -9.16 7.56
C TYR A 158 -4.48 -8.96 7.79
N SER A 159 -5.26 -10.06 7.73
CA SER A 159 -6.71 -10.02 7.98
C SER A 159 -7.02 -9.48 9.37
N ALA A 160 -8.23 -8.98 9.55
CA ALA A 160 -8.71 -8.46 10.82
C ALA A 160 -8.56 -9.49 11.95
N GLU A 161 -8.96 -10.74 11.68
CA GLU A 161 -8.90 -11.84 12.66
C GLU A 161 -7.48 -12.18 13.07
N ARG A 162 -6.57 -12.26 12.09
CA ARG A 162 -5.16 -12.50 12.39
C ARG A 162 -4.57 -11.34 13.18
N THR A 163 -4.86 -10.11 12.79
CA THR A 163 -4.33 -8.91 13.44
C THR A 163 -4.77 -8.83 14.90
N LEU A 164 -6.04 -9.15 15.19
CA LEU A 164 -6.54 -9.25 16.57
C LEU A 164 -5.77 -10.28 17.38
N CYS A 165 -5.44 -11.42 16.79
CA CYS A 165 -4.62 -12.42 17.47
C CYS A 165 -3.18 -11.93 17.70
N GLU A 166 -2.58 -11.25 16.71
CA GLU A 166 -1.19 -10.74 16.81
C GLU A 166 -1.02 -9.74 17.95
N ILE A 167 -1.93 -8.74 18.06
CA ILE A 167 -1.84 -7.70 19.10
C ILE A 167 -2.03 -8.23 20.52
N MET A 168 -2.64 -9.40 20.67
CA MET A 168 -2.82 -10.08 21.97
C MET A 168 -1.61 -10.91 22.40
N THR A 169 -0.64 -11.11 21.50
CA THR A 169 0.58 -11.85 21.84
C THR A 169 1.50 -11.02 22.71
N ALA A 170 2.27 -11.67 23.59
CA ALA A 170 3.26 -10.99 24.44
C ALA A 170 4.39 -10.28 23.66
N LYS A 171 4.56 -10.63 22.37
CA LYS A 171 5.57 -10.01 21.48
C LYS A 171 5.14 -8.64 20.95
N VAL A 172 3.86 -8.33 21.03
CA VAL A 172 3.30 -7.05 20.61
C VAL A 172 2.81 -6.36 21.87
N ALA A 173 3.51 -5.34 22.31
CA ALA A 173 3.13 -4.56 23.49
C ALA A 173 2.00 -3.56 23.15
N ALA A 174 0.90 -4.06 22.57
CA ALA A 174 -0.26 -3.22 22.30
C ALA A 174 -0.94 -2.85 23.63
N ASP A 175 -1.37 -1.59 23.72
CA ASP A 175 -2.11 -1.10 24.88
C ASP A 175 -3.44 -1.85 25.06
N ILE A 176 -3.80 -2.11 26.31
CA ILE A 176 -5.02 -2.86 26.68
C ILE A 176 -6.29 -2.15 26.19
N GLN A 177 -6.30 -0.83 26.15
CA GLN A 177 -7.44 -0.04 25.65
C GLN A 177 -7.60 -0.25 24.14
N THR A 178 -6.50 -0.21 23.38
CA THR A 178 -6.47 -0.51 21.93
C THR A 178 -6.97 -1.93 21.66
N ILE A 179 -6.52 -2.92 22.41
CA ILE A 179 -6.98 -4.31 22.28
C ILE A 179 -8.49 -4.40 22.52
N THR A 180 -8.95 -3.85 23.63
CA THR A 180 -10.37 -3.88 24.02
C THR A 180 -11.25 -3.19 22.98
N TYR A 181 -10.85 -2.01 22.53
CA TYR A 181 -11.57 -1.25 21.50
C TYR A 181 -11.65 -2.03 20.18
N ALA A 182 -10.53 -2.57 19.70
CA ALA A 182 -10.47 -3.32 18.45
C ALA A 182 -11.35 -4.58 18.50
N ILE A 183 -11.33 -5.34 19.61
CA ILE A 183 -12.19 -6.54 19.76
C ILE A 183 -13.64 -6.15 19.81
N LYS A 184 -14.01 -5.10 20.55
CA LYS A 184 -15.38 -4.59 20.63
C LYS A 184 -15.90 -4.15 19.28
N THR A 185 -15.10 -3.38 18.53
CA THR A 185 -15.43 -2.93 17.17
C THR A 185 -15.59 -4.11 16.22
N TYR A 186 -14.71 -5.12 16.30
CA TYR A 186 -14.84 -6.32 15.48
C TYR A 186 -16.08 -7.13 15.82
N ALA A 187 -16.36 -7.33 17.11
CA ALA A 187 -17.53 -8.09 17.59
C ALA A 187 -18.87 -7.46 17.18
N SER A 188 -18.93 -6.13 16.99
CA SER A 188 -20.13 -5.42 16.52
C SER A 188 -20.37 -5.54 15.02
N ARG A 189 -19.42 -6.01 14.22
CA ARG A 189 -19.53 -6.10 12.76
C ARG A 189 -20.47 -7.24 12.33
N LYS A 190 -21.17 -7.01 11.23
CA LYS A 190 -22.00 -8.06 10.59
C LYS A 190 -21.13 -9.15 9.93
N GLU A 191 -20.01 -8.75 9.34
CA GLU A 191 -19.07 -9.62 8.61
C GLU A 191 -18.08 -10.34 9.52
N LYS A 192 -18.25 -10.26 10.85
CA LYS A 192 -17.35 -10.95 11.79
C LYS A 192 -17.34 -12.46 11.57
N ASN A 193 -16.17 -13.06 11.60
CA ASN A 193 -15.97 -14.50 11.47
C ASN A 193 -15.35 -15.06 12.75
N ILE A 194 -16.20 -15.32 13.75
CA ILE A 194 -15.77 -15.84 15.07
C ILE A 194 -15.10 -17.21 14.96
N PRO A 195 -15.62 -18.19 14.18
CA PRO A 195 -14.92 -19.47 13.98
C PRO A 195 -13.49 -19.32 13.48
N LYS A 196 -13.27 -18.47 12.46
CA LYS A 196 -11.96 -18.18 11.89
C LYS A 196 -11.04 -17.50 12.93
N LEU A 197 -11.58 -16.49 13.64
CA LEU A 197 -10.86 -15.80 14.70
C LEU A 197 -10.38 -16.77 15.79
N MET A 198 -11.24 -17.70 16.23
CA MET A 198 -10.88 -18.71 17.23
C MET A 198 -9.86 -19.74 16.72
N GLN A 199 -9.94 -20.11 15.45
CA GLN A 199 -8.94 -20.98 14.81
C GLN A 199 -7.56 -20.31 14.81
N LEU A 200 -7.48 -19.03 14.44
CA LEU A 200 -6.25 -18.26 14.46
C LEU A 200 -5.73 -18.02 15.89
N ALA A 201 -6.64 -17.79 16.84
CA ALA A 201 -6.26 -17.65 18.26
C ALA A 201 -5.54 -18.87 18.82
N LYS A 202 -5.90 -20.09 18.38
CA LYS A 202 -5.16 -21.32 18.70
C LYS A 202 -3.77 -21.29 18.09
N THR A 203 -3.65 -20.91 16.82
CA THR A 203 -2.36 -20.83 16.13
C THR A 203 -1.41 -19.82 16.77
N PHE A 204 -1.94 -18.70 17.28
CA PHE A 204 -1.18 -17.65 17.96
C PHE A 204 -1.08 -17.85 19.48
N HIS A 205 -1.63 -18.95 20.03
CA HIS A 205 -1.64 -19.27 21.46
C HIS A 205 -2.30 -18.19 22.36
N VAL A 206 -3.32 -17.52 21.84
CA VAL A 206 -4.06 -16.46 22.55
C VAL A 206 -5.54 -16.83 22.80
N GLU A 207 -5.93 -18.07 22.55
CA GLU A 207 -7.34 -18.51 22.63
C GLU A 207 -7.98 -18.18 23.99
N LYS A 208 -7.32 -18.51 25.10
CA LYS A 208 -7.87 -18.26 26.45
C LYS A 208 -8.10 -16.78 26.70
N LYS A 209 -7.12 -15.94 26.29
CA LYS A 209 -7.17 -14.49 26.44
C LYS A 209 -8.29 -13.90 25.58
N LEU A 210 -8.40 -14.32 24.32
CA LEU A 210 -9.43 -13.83 23.40
C LEU A 210 -10.83 -14.24 23.87
N ARG A 211 -11.02 -15.48 24.34
CA ARG A 211 -12.30 -15.98 24.83
C ARG A 211 -12.83 -15.11 25.98
N ALA A 212 -12.00 -14.71 26.93
CA ALA A 212 -12.39 -13.85 28.03
C ALA A 212 -12.95 -12.48 27.57
N TYR A 213 -12.38 -11.91 26.48
CA TYR A 213 -12.94 -10.70 25.89
C TYR A 213 -14.29 -10.95 25.19
N LEU A 214 -14.42 -12.04 24.44
CA LEU A 214 -15.63 -12.35 23.69
C LEU A 214 -16.81 -12.70 24.60
N GLU A 215 -16.59 -13.39 25.71
CA GLU A 215 -17.63 -13.72 26.70
C GLU A 215 -18.28 -12.50 27.36
N VAL A 216 -17.55 -11.37 27.39
CA VAL A 216 -18.08 -10.09 27.92
C VAL A 216 -18.78 -9.28 26.84
N LEU A 217 -18.47 -9.51 25.55
CA LEU A 217 -18.91 -8.66 24.45
C LEU A 217 -20.00 -9.28 23.55
N LEU A 218 -20.21 -10.58 23.64
CA LEU A 218 -21.20 -11.35 22.87
C LEU A 218 -22.27 -11.94 23.80
#